data_dacc2da95c329837d5bbcbc2e4729876
#
_entry.id   dacc2da95c329837d5bbcbc2e4729876
#
_cell.length_a   1.000
_cell.length_b   1.000
_cell.length_c   1.000
_cell.angle_alpha   90.00
_cell.angle_beta   90.00
_cell.angle_gamma   90.00
#
_symmetry.space_group_name_H-M   'P 1'
#
loop_
_entity.id
_entity.type
_entity.pdbx_description
1 polymer ?
#
loop_
_entity_poly.entity_id
_entity_poly.type
_entity_poly.pdbx_seq_one_letter_code
_entity_poly.pdbx_strand_id
1 'polypeptide(L)'
;MGHLSPSDGESGILFQMCGITYPNRNYLINRPTSTVSCLETVRSGKGTVILDGREYRLSAGDTYLLPEGHSHRYFSDRTDPWEKVWVNFSGVFSRSLLHLWGLDNTCVFRGLDLSPLLLQLQTCAAEGDPVPAAARCTGIMTEAFTRMAASLTAHPDLPLTPAQEMRRYIDRHITEPLRTEQLATLVGRSVSQAQRLFTAAYHVSLYRYVLDAKLALACRLLRETGMTVREVAAYLSFEDEFYFSGLFRRKIGISPSRYREQTEQPELPE
;
A
#
# COMPACT_ATOMS: atom_id res chain seq x y z
N MET A 1 -0.16 -0.85 -26.82
CA MET A 1 -0.01 -1.62 -25.56
C MET A 1 1.46 -2.01 -25.45
N GLY A 2 2.16 -1.42 -24.49
CA GLY A 2 3.55 -1.77 -24.20
C GLY A 2 3.59 -2.91 -23.19
N HIS A 3 4.26 -4.01 -23.53
CA HIS A 3 4.61 -5.08 -22.59
C HIS A 3 6.01 -4.80 -22.05
N LEU A 4 6.14 -4.71 -20.73
CA LEU A 4 7.43 -4.73 -20.05
C LEU A 4 7.70 -6.17 -19.60
N SER A 5 8.76 -6.78 -20.10
CA SER A 5 9.17 -8.10 -19.63
C SER A 5 9.60 -8.01 -18.15
N PRO A 6 9.21 -8.97 -17.29
CA PRO A 6 9.68 -9.00 -15.91
C PRO A 6 11.20 -9.19 -15.91
N SER A 7 11.95 -8.25 -15.34
CA SER A 7 13.33 -8.51 -14.95
C SER A 7 13.30 -9.37 -13.70
N ASP A 8 14.08 -10.45 -13.66
CA ASP A 8 14.23 -11.39 -12.56
C ASP A 8 14.85 -10.73 -11.31
N GLY A 9 14.03 -9.98 -10.58
CA GLY A 9 14.41 -9.35 -9.33
C GLY A 9 13.17 -8.96 -8.54
N GLU A 10 12.86 -9.71 -7.48
CA GLU A 10 11.71 -9.48 -6.58
C GLU A 10 11.71 -8.12 -5.86
N SER A 11 12.68 -7.25 -6.09
CA SER A 11 12.95 -6.04 -5.29
C SER A 11 12.42 -4.73 -5.85
N GLY A 12 11.85 -4.69 -7.06
CA GLY A 12 11.42 -3.46 -7.75
C GLY A 12 9.91 -3.26 -7.82
N ILE A 13 9.49 -2.22 -8.57
CA ILE A 13 8.14 -2.09 -9.10
C ILE A 13 8.08 -2.92 -10.38
N LEU A 14 7.22 -3.92 -10.41
CA LEU A 14 7.00 -4.76 -11.58
C LEU A 14 5.88 -4.17 -12.42
N PHE A 15 6.22 -3.58 -13.55
CA PHE A 15 5.25 -3.06 -14.52
C PHE A 15 4.75 -4.19 -15.40
N GLN A 16 3.43 -4.32 -15.51
CA GLN A 16 2.83 -5.38 -16.32
C GLN A 16 2.27 -4.84 -17.62
N MET A 17 1.50 -3.77 -17.54
CA MET A 17 0.81 -3.21 -18.71
C MET A 17 0.47 -1.75 -18.45
N CYS A 18 0.51 -0.93 -19.48
CA CYS A 18 0.02 0.44 -19.44
C CYS A 18 -0.71 0.78 -20.75
N GLY A 19 -1.59 1.77 -20.71
CA GLY A 19 -2.36 2.13 -21.88
C GLY A 19 -3.30 3.32 -21.69
N ILE A 20 -4.02 3.61 -22.77
CA ILE A 20 -5.14 4.57 -22.78
C ILE A 20 -6.43 3.79 -23.03
N THR A 21 -7.44 4.08 -22.25
CA THR A 21 -8.82 3.65 -22.51
C THR A 21 -9.53 4.82 -23.19
N TYR A 22 -9.97 4.61 -24.41
CA TYR A 22 -10.75 5.59 -25.15
C TYR A 22 -12.23 5.55 -24.77
N PRO A 23 -13.00 6.64 -24.97
CA PRO A 23 -14.39 6.74 -24.58
C PRO A 23 -15.23 5.60 -25.17
N ASN A 24 -15.87 4.84 -24.30
CA ASN A 24 -16.75 3.75 -24.67
C ASN A 24 -17.86 3.59 -23.59
N ARG A 25 -19.11 3.86 -23.96
CA ARG A 25 -20.28 3.77 -23.07
C ARG A 25 -20.57 2.37 -22.52
N ASN A 26 -20.01 1.33 -23.15
CA ASN A 26 -20.16 -0.06 -22.72
C ASN A 26 -18.93 -0.59 -21.97
N TYR A 27 -17.95 0.28 -21.67
CA TYR A 27 -16.76 -0.12 -20.96
C TYR A 27 -17.09 -0.54 -19.53
N LEU A 28 -16.72 -1.76 -19.20
CA LEU A 28 -16.90 -2.35 -17.89
C LEU A 28 -15.76 -3.31 -17.60
N ILE A 29 -15.15 -3.16 -16.43
CA ILE A 29 -14.22 -4.14 -15.87
C ILE A 29 -14.78 -4.63 -14.54
N ASN A 30 -14.72 -5.94 -14.30
CA ASN A 30 -15.10 -6.56 -13.04
C ASN A 30 -14.03 -7.60 -12.65
N ARG A 31 -13.36 -7.37 -11.53
CA ARG A 31 -12.34 -8.26 -10.97
C ARG A 31 -12.71 -8.59 -9.52
N PRO A 32 -13.21 -9.79 -9.24
CA PRO A 32 -13.52 -10.24 -7.88
C PRO A 32 -12.33 -10.20 -6.93
N THR A 33 -11.13 -10.48 -7.46
CA THR A 33 -9.84 -10.31 -6.77
C THR A 33 -8.81 -9.93 -7.82
N SER A 34 -8.14 -8.80 -7.63
CA SER A 34 -7.10 -8.35 -8.55
C SER A 34 -5.74 -8.91 -8.14
N THR A 35 -4.98 -9.41 -9.10
CA THR A 35 -3.59 -9.86 -8.90
C THR A 35 -2.58 -8.74 -9.13
N VAL A 36 -3.05 -7.53 -9.46
CA VAL A 36 -2.22 -6.36 -9.76
C VAL A 36 -2.84 -5.12 -9.16
N SER A 37 -2.02 -4.14 -8.82
CA SER A 37 -2.46 -2.78 -8.54
C SER A 37 -2.66 -2.02 -9.84
N CYS A 38 -3.67 -1.15 -9.89
CA CYS A 38 -3.93 -0.26 -11.03
C CYS A 38 -3.91 1.19 -10.56
N LEU A 39 -3.10 2.02 -11.21
CA LEU A 39 -3.13 3.48 -11.05
C LEU A 39 -3.66 4.08 -12.35
N GLU A 40 -4.72 4.87 -12.24
CA GLU A 40 -5.45 5.38 -13.40
C GLU A 40 -5.86 6.83 -13.18
N THR A 41 -5.77 7.66 -14.23
CA THR A 41 -6.22 9.06 -14.22
C THR A 41 -7.26 9.29 -15.31
N VAL A 42 -8.37 9.92 -14.97
CA VAL A 42 -9.43 10.31 -15.91
C VAL A 42 -9.02 11.59 -16.62
N ARG A 43 -8.87 11.52 -17.93
CA ARG A 43 -8.49 12.67 -18.77
C ARG A 43 -9.70 13.49 -19.22
N SER A 44 -10.79 12.81 -19.53
CA SER A 44 -12.05 13.44 -19.90
C SER A 44 -13.23 12.53 -19.56
N GLY A 45 -14.44 13.06 -19.53
CA GLY A 45 -15.66 12.31 -19.24
C GLY A 45 -15.77 11.88 -17.78
N LYS A 46 -16.62 10.88 -17.55
CA LYS A 46 -16.98 10.40 -16.20
C LYS A 46 -17.07 8.89 -16.15
N GLY A 47 -16.99 8.36 -14.93
CA GLY A 47 -17.22 6.95 -14.67
C GLY A 47 -17.40 6.65 -13.19
N THR A 48 -17.62 5.39 -12.89
CA THR A 48 -17.82 4.90 -11.53
C THR A 48 -16.85 3.78 -11.24
N VAL A 49 -16.23 3.84 -10.07
CA VAL A 49 -15.38 2.79 -9.49
C VAL A 49 -16.08 2.26 -8.24
N ILE A 50 -16.13 0.95 -8.11
CA ILE A 50 -16.57 0.26 -6.90
C ILE A 50 -15.38 -0.57 -6.41
N LEU A 51 -14.85 -0.23 -5.24
CA LEU A 51 -13.75 -0.94 -4.55
C LEU A 51 -14.31 -1.53 -3.26
N ASP A 52 -14.24 -2.85 -3.11
CA ASP A 52 -14.75 -3.58 -1.94
C ASP A 52 -16.17 -3.15 -1.53
N GLY A 53 -17.04 -2.98 -2.52
CA GLY A 53 -18.43 -2.56 -2.33
C GLY A 53 -18.66 -1.07 -2.13
N ARG A 54 -17.62 -0.24 -2.02
CA ARG A 54 -17.73 1.21 -1.89
C ARG A 54 -17.68 1.90 -3.25
N GLU A 55 -18.71 2.70 -3.56
CA GLU A 55 -18.84 3.41 -4.83
C GLU A 55 -18.18 4.79 -4.81
N TYR A 56 -17.45 5.10 -5.89
CA TYR A 56 -16.80 6.38 -6.15
C TYR A 56 -17.14 6.84 -7.56
N ARG A 57 -17.71 8.03 -7.69
CA ARG A 57 -17.93 8.69 -8.99
C ARG A 57 -16.73 9.56 -9.30
N LEU A 58 -16.22 9.44 -10.52
CA LEU A 58 -15.01 10.08 -10.99
C LEU A 58 -15.28 10.96 -12.21
N SER A 59 -14.50 12.00 -12.36
CA SER A 59 -14.52 12.95 -13.46
C SER A 59 -13.12 13.30 -13.93
N ALA A 60 -13.03 14.06 -15.02
CA ALA A 60 -11.75 14.55 -15.55
C ALA A 60 -10.90 15.22 -14.45
N GLY A 61 -9.62 14.90 -14.40
CA GLY A 61 -8.66 15.37 -13.40
C GLY A 61 -8.60 14.51 -12.13
N ASP A 62 -9.47 13.52 -11.95
CA ASP A 62 -9.39 12.61 -10.81
C ASP A 62 -8.44 11.44 -11.12
N THR A 63 -7.61 11.09 -10.14
CA THR A 63 -6.79 9.86 -10.15
C THR A 63 -7.36 8.87 -9.15
N TYR A 64 -7.24 7.58 -9.44
CA TYR A 64 -7.62 6.52 -8.54
C TYR A 64 -6.63 5.36 -8.54
N LEU A 65 -6.53 4.72 -7.38
CA LEU A 65 -5.68 3.57 -7.11
C LEU A 65 -6.54 2.37 -6.71
N LEU A 66 -6.35 1.25 -7.39
CA LEU A 66 -6.99 -0.03 -7.09
C LEU A 66 -5.89 -1.01 -6.67
N PRO A 67 -5.70 -1.27 -5.36
CA PRO A 67 -4.66 -2.17 -4.89
C PRO A 67 -4.89 -3.62 -5.30
N GLU A 68 -3.80 -4.39 -5.44
CA GLU A 68 -3.90 -5.85 -5.61
C GLU A 68 -4.54 -6.50 -4.36
N GLY A 69 -5.18 -7.66 -4.55
CA GLY A 69 -5.88 -8.38 -3.48
C GLY A 69 -7.31 -7.92 -3.25
N HIS A 70 -7.70 -6.77 -3.78
CA HIS A 70 -9.03 -6.18 -3.59
C HIS A 70 -10.00 -6.51 -4.72
N SER A 71 -11.30 -6.55 -4.38
CA SER A 71 -12.38 -6.65 -5.36
C SER A 71 -12.66 -5.29 -5.95
N HIS A 72 -12.66 -5.19 -7.28
CA HIS A 72 -13.05 -3.94 -7.92
C HIS A 72 -13.84 -4.11 -9.19
N ARG A 73 -14.77 -3.20 -9.38
CA ARG A 73 -15.59 -3.06 -10.59
C ARG A 73 -15.60 -1.60 -11.00
N TYR A 74 -15.40 -1.32 -12.29
CA TYR A 74 -15.48 0.06 -12.78
C TYR A 74 -16.00 0.13 -14.20
N PHE A 75 -16.72 1.22 -14.50
CA PHE A 75 -17.40 1.40 -15.76
C PHE A 75 -17.54 2.88 -16.13
N SER A 76 -17.61 3.14 -17.44
CA SER A 76 -17.87 4.46 -18.00
C SER A 76 -19.29 4.95 -17.72
N ASP A 77 -19.46 6.26 -17.62
CA ASP A 77 -20.78 6.89 -17.78
C ASP A 77 -21.31 6.63 -19.20
N ARG A 78 -22.62 6.46 -19.33
CA ARG A 78 -23.25 6.15 -20.63
C ARG A 78 -23.39 7.34 -21.55
N THR A 79 -23.50 8.55 -20.97
CA THR A 79 -23.71 9.81 -21.69
C THR A 79 -22.44 10.60 -21.87
N ASP A 80 -21.48 10.45 -20.94
CA ASP A 80 -20.22 11.14 -20.94
C ASP A 80 -19.07 10.14 -20.58
N PRO A 81 -18.80 9.14 -21.47
CA PRO A 81 -17.87 8.07 -21.20
C PRO A 81 -16.44 8.61 -21.09
N TRP A 82 -15.73 8.15 -20.06
CA TRP A 82 -14.39 8.60 -19.78
C TRP A 82 -13.33 8.20 -20.83
N GLU A 83 -12.32 9.05 -20.97
CA GLU A 83 -11.00 8.70 -21.46
C GLU A 83 -10.06 8.68 -20.26
N LYS A 84 -9.21 7.68 -20.14
CA LYS A 84 -8.27 7.54 -19.04
C LYS A 84 -6.95 6.94 -19.47
N VAL A 85 -5.89 7.32 -18.79
CA VAL A 85 -4.56 6.70 -18.87
C VAL A 85 -4.31 5.86 -17.63
N TRP A 86 -3.69 4.71 -17.80
CA TRP A 86 -3.54 3.74 -16.72
C TRP A 86 -2.25 2.94 -16.80
N VAL A 87 -1.82 2.42 -15.65
CA VAL A 87 -0.73 1.46 -15.49
C VAL A 87 -1.12 0.37 -14.50
N ASN A 88 -0.82 -0.89 -14.85
CA ASN A 88 -0.89 -2.04 -13.97
C ASN A 88 0.51 -2.38 -13.47
N PHE A 89 0.64 -2.57 -12.17
CA PHE A 89 1.91 -2.85 -11.52
C PHE A 89 1.73 -3.77 -10.32
N SER A 90 2.83 -4.39 -9.89
CA SER A 90 2.90 -5.22 -8.68
C SER A 90 4.30 -5.13 -8.07
N GLY A 91 4.60 -5.97 -7.12
CA GLY A 91 5.93 -6.09 -6.51
C GLY A 91 5.99 -5.60 -5.07
N VAL A 92 6.97 -6.12 -4.33
CA VAL A 92 7.15 -5.84 -2.89
C VAL A 92 7.43 -4.36 -2.65
N PHE A 93 8.26 -3.75 -3.49
CA PHE A 93 8.64 -2.34 -3.34
C PHE A 93 7.44 -1.39 -3.51
N SER A 94 6.59 -1.62 -4.54
CA SER A 94 5.39 -0.79 -4.71
C SER A 94 4.42 -0.94 -3.54
N ARG A 95 4.18 -2.16 -3.05
CA ARG A 95 3.36 -2.39 -1.85
C ARG A 95 3.91 -1.67 -0.63
N SER A 96 5.24 -1.75 -0.43
CA SER A 96 5.90 -1.09 0.70
C SER A 96 5.77 0.43 0.63
N LEU A 97 5.93 1.04 -0.55
CA LEU A 97 5.74 2.49 -0.74
C LEU A 97 4.29 2.91 -0.51
N LEU A 98 3.32 2.18 -1.09
CA LEU A 98 1.90 2.46 -0.89
C LEU A 98 1.54 2.40 0.60
N HIS A 99 2.06 1.39 1.30
CA HIS A 99 1.85 1.23 2.74
C HIS A 99 2.51 2.34 3.56
N LEU A 100 3.80 2.63 3.31
CA LEU A 100 4.58 3.64 4.03
C LEU A 100 3.95 5.02 3.93
N TRP A 101 3.41 5.37 2.77
CA TRP A 101 2.80 6.68 2.52
C TRP A 101 1.30 6.71 2.75
N GLY A 102 0.69 5.61 3.20
CA GLY A 102 -0.74 5.54 3.51
C GLY A 102 -1.66 5.57 2.29
N LEU A 103 -1.13 5.25 1.11
CA LEU A 103 -1.86 5.28 -0.16
C LEU A 103 -2.74 4.05 -0.37
N ASP A 104 -2.40 2.93 0.24
CA ASP A 104 -3.11 1.65 0.17
C ASP A 104 -4.56 1.70 0.71
N ASN A 105 -4.93 2.79 1.37
CA ASN A 105 -6.27 2.99 1.94
C ASN A 105 -7.06 4.13 1.30
N THR A 106 -6.50 4.73 0.25
CA THR A 106 -7.15 5.83 -0.46
C THR A 106 -7.36 5.44 -1.91
N CYS A 107 -8.61 5.21 -2.28
CA CYS A 107 -8.95 4.83 -3.65
C CYS A 107 -8.90 6.03 -4.61
N VAL A 108 -9.35 7.21 -4.18
CA VAL A 108 -9.56 8.36 -5.07
C VAL A 108 -8.82 9.59 -4.60
N PHE A 109 -8.14 10.25 -5.53
CA PHE A 109 -7.41 11.50 -5.37
C PHE A 109 -8.06 12.56 -6.27
N ARG A 110 -8.90 13.41 -5.66
CA ARG A 110 -9.71 14.40 -6.36
C ARG A 110 -8.84 15.54 -6.89
N GLY A 111 -9.05 15.88 -8.17
CA GLY A 111 -8.33 16.97 -8.82
C GLY A 111 -6.82 16.76 -8.95
N LEU A 112 -6.33 15.55 -8.70
CA LEU A 112 -4.93 15.19 -8.88
C LEU A 112 -4.75 14.55 -10.27
N ASP A 113 -4.43 15.37 -11.25
CA ASP A 113 -4.14 14.88 -12.60
C ASP A 113 -2.70 14.35 -12.70
N LEU A 114 -2.55 13.04 -12.80
CA LEU A 114 -1.28 12.35 -13.04
C LEU A 114 -1.11 11.92 -14.52
N SER A 115 -2.03 12.32 -15.41
CA SER A 115 -1.95 11.96 -16.84
C SER A 115 -0.59 12.24 -17.46
N PRO A 116 0.09 13.39 -17.21
CA PRO A 116 1.41 13.64 -17.82
C PRO A 116 2.45 12.59 -17.40
N LEU A 117 2.48 12.18 -16.12
CA LEU A 117 3.41 11.17 -15.64
C LEU A 117 3.09 9.79 -16.21
N LEU A 118 1.81 9.40 -16.26
CA LEU A 118 1.42 8.10 -16.81
C LEU A 118 1.65 8.00 -18.32
N LEU A 119 1.50 9.09 -19.07
CA LEU A 119 1.87 9.14 -20.49
C LEU A 119 3.39 9.06 -20.68
N GLN A 120 4.17 9.76 -19.87
CA GLN A 120 5.62 9.65 -19.87
C GLN A 120 6.08 8.22 -19.56
N LEU A 121 5.42 7.55 -18.60
CA LEU A 121 5.68 6.15 -18.28
C LEU A 121 5.41 5.23 -19.50
N GLN A 122 4.31 5.45 -20.22
CA GLN A 122 4.02 4.69 -21.45
C GLN A 122 5.10 4.87 -22.52
N THR A 123 5.56 6.10 -22.73
CA THR A 123 6.64 6.40 -23.69
C THR A 123 7.91 5.67 -23.27
N CYS A 124 8.28 5.77 -22.00
CA CYS A 124 9.45 5.12 -21.44
C CYS A 124 9.38 3.59 -21.54
N ALA A 125 8.21 3.00 -21.30
CA ALA A 125 7.98 1.57 -21.42
C ALA A 125 8.06 1.04 -22.86
N ALA A 126 7.89 1.90 -23.84
CA ALA A 126 8.00 1.56 -25.28
C ALA A 126 9.45 1.65 -25.80
N GLU A 127 10.38 2.21 -25.04
CA GLU A 127 11.79 2.34 -25.42
C GLU A 127 12.50 0.98 -25.33
N GLY A 128 13.33 0.69 -26.34
CA GLY A 128 13.82 -0.67 -26.63
C GLY A 128 14.87 -1.26 -25.67
N ASP A 129 15.39 -0.50 -24.69
CA ASP A 129 16.33 -1.04 -23.69
C ASP A 129 15.61 -1.26 -22.34
N PRO A 130 15.38 -2.53 -21.94
CA PRO A 130 14.52 -2.84 -20.80
C PRO A 130 15.09 -2.36 -19.45
N VAL A 131 16.40 -2.39 -19.24
CA VAL A 131 17.00 -2.07 -17.93
C VAL A 131 16.93 -0.57 -17.60
N PRO A 132 17.42 0.35 -18.45
CA PRO A 132 17.24 1.78 -18.18
C PRO A 132 15.76 2.21 -18.23
N ALA A 133 14.92 1.57 -19.06
CA ALA A 133 13.48 1.84 -19.06
C ALA A 133 12.83 1.49 -17.72
N ALA A 134 13.12 0.33 -17.14
CA ALA A 134 12.59 -0.06 -15.83
C ALA A 134 13.00 0.92 -14.72
N ALA A 135 14.25 1.36 -14.68
CA ALA A 135 14.72 2.34 -13.72
C ALA A 135 14.00 3.69 -13.85
N ARG A 136 13.83 4.19 -15.10
CA ARG A 136 13.09 5.43 -15.36
C ARG A 136 11.61 5.30 -15.00
N CYS A 137 10.96 4.20 -15.38
CA CYS A 137 9.58 3.92 -15.01
C CYS A 137 9.39 3.88 -13.49
N THR A 138 10.33 3.29 -12.75
CA THR A 138 10.33 3.28 -11.28
C THR A 138 10.41 4.71 -10.71
N GLY A 139 11.29 5.56 -11.28
CA GLY A 139 11.37 6.97 -10.90
C GLY A 139 10.06 7.73 -11.12
N ILE A 140 9.44 7.57 -12.30
CA ILE A 140 8.14 8.19 -12.64
C ILE A 140 7.04 7.72 -11.68
N MET A 141 6.97 6.42 -11.37
CA MET A 141 5.99 5.91 -10.42
C MET A 141 6.22 6.39 -8.99
N THR A 142 7.48 6.51 -8.58
CA THR A 142 7.82 7.08 -7.26
C THR A 142 7.39 8.53 -7.17
N GLU A 143 7.57 9.33 -8.24
CA GLU A 143 7.05 10.69 -8.30
C GLU A 143 5.52 10.73 -8.25
N ALA A 144 4.83 9.85 -8.99
CA ALA A 144 3.38 9.75 -8.93
C ALA A 144 2.89 9.47 -7.50
N PHE A 145 3.48 8.50 -6.82
CA PHE A 145 3.15 8.17 -5.43
C PHE A 145 3.47 9.33 -4.47
N THR A 146 4.57 10.05 -4.69
CA THR A 146 4.92 11.25 -3.90
C THR A 146 3.85 12.33 -4.04
N ARG A 147 3.39 12.61 -5.26
CA ARG A 147 2.31 13.58 -5.52
C ARG A 147 0.98 13.14 -4.88
N MET A 148 0.66 11.85 -4.95
CA MET A 148 -0.51 11.28 -4.29
C MET A 148 -0.41 11.47 -2.76
N ALA A 149 0.71 11.14 -2.15
CA ALA A 149 0.94 11.33 -0.72
C ALA A 149 0.86 12.81 -0.31
N ALA A 150 1.45 13.71 -1.11
CA ALA A 150 1.36 15.16 -0.88
C ALA A 150 -0.09 15.65 -0.96
N SER A 151 -0.92 15.13 -1.88
CA SER A 151 -2.32 15.51 -2.00
C SER A 151 -3.14 15.13 -0.77
N LEU A 152 -2.79 14.05 -0.07
CA LEU A 152 -3.43 13.66 1.20
C LEU A 152 -3.11 14.65 2.34
N THR A 153 -1.96 15.31 2.27
CA THR A 153 -1.55 16.32 3.26
C THR A 153 -2.01 17.72 2.89
N ALA A 154 -2.16 18.02 1.60
CA ALA A 154 -2.59 19.34 1.10
C ALA A 154 -4.10 19.59 1.30
N HIS A 155 -4.90 18.54 1.49
CA HIS A 155 -6.33 18.63 1.81
C HIS A 155 -6.59 18.10 3.22
N PRO A 156 -6.17 18.82 4.29
CA PRO A 156 -6.44 18.43 5.67
C PRO A 156 -7.94 18.38 6.00
N ASP A 157 -8.78 18.93 5.13
CA ASP A 157 -10.24 18.98 5.28
C ASP A 157 -10.97 17.68 4.88
N LEU A 158 -10.29 16.69 4.30
CA LEU A 158 -10.84 15.34 4.24
C LEU A 158 -10.52 14.63 5.56
N PRO A 159 -11.48 14.55 6.50
CA PRO A 159 -11.22 13.89 7.76
C PRO A 159 -10.82 12.44 7.48
N LEU A 160 -9.73 12.02 8.09
CA LEU A 160 -9.34 10.62 8.05
C LEU A 160 -10.54 9.77 8.47
N THR A 161 -10.73 8.65 7.79
CA THR A 161 -11.68 7.68 8.31
C THR A 161 -11.21 7.21 9.70
N PRO A 162 -12.12 6.79 10.58
CA PRO A 162 -11.73 6.27 11.90
C PRO A 162 -10.68 5.16 11.81
N ALA A 163 -10.72 4.33 10.77
CA ALA A 163 -9.74 3.26 10.56
C ALA A 163 -8.35 3.84 10.20
N GLN A 164 -8.28 4.84 9.34
CA GLN A 164 -7.04 5.51 8.98
C GLN A 164 -6.43 6.28 10.16
N GLU A 165 -7.28 6.90 10.98
CA GLU A 165 -6.83 7.60 12.19
C GLU A 165 -6.22 6.63 13.21
N MET A 166 -6.88 5.49 13.46
CA MET A 166 -6.36 4.43 14.33
C MET A 166 -5.02 3.90 13.81
N ARG A 167 -4.92 3.59 12.51
CA ARG A 167 -3.68 3.11 11.90
C ARG A 167 -2.56 4.12 12.06
N ARG A 168 -2.79 5.38 11.68
CA ARG A 168 -1.79 6.45 11.81
C ARG A 168 -1.30 6.59 13.25
N TYR A 169 -2.19 6.46 14.22
CA TYR A 169 -1.83 6.47 15.62
C TYR A 169 -0.95 5.28 16.00
N ILE A 170 -1.33 4.06 15.59
CA ILE A 170 -0.54 2.84 15.84
C ILE A 170 0.87 2.98 15.26
N ASP A 171 0.99 3.39 14.01
CA ASP A 171 2.28 3.50 13.32
C ASP A 171 3.23 4.50 13.98
N ARG A 172 2.69 5.59 14.56
CA ARG A 172 3.46 6.60 15.28
C ARG A 172 3.84 6.22 16.71
N HIS A 173 3.03 5.36 17.34
CA HIS A 173 3.18 4.96 18.75
C HIS A 173 3.51 3.47 18.91
N ILE A 174 4.12 2.86 17.87
CA ILE A 174 4.33 1.41 17.83
C ILE A 174 5.23 0.89 18.95
N THR A 175 6.10 1.73 19.48
CA THR A 175 6.98 1.41 20.62
C THR A 175 6.31 1.56 21.98
N GLU A 176 5.09 2.11 22.02
CA GLU A 176 4.34 2.34 23.25
C GLU A 176 3.38 1.17 23.57
N PRO A 177 2.88 1.07 24.82
CA PRO A 177 1.79 0.18 25.14
C PRO A 177 0.51 0.62 24.45
N LEU A 178 0.09 -0.11 23.43
CA LEU A 178 -1.14 0.20 22.67
C LEU A 178 -2.30 -0.68 23.16
N ARG A 179 -3.37 -0.04 23.64
CA ARG A 179 -4.60 -0.69 24.06
C ARG A 179 -5.75 -0.38 23.09
N THR A 180 -6.59 -1.36 22.84
CA THR A 180 -7.75 -1.20 21.93
C THR A 180 -8.71 -0.11 22.41
N GLU A 181 -8.84 0.07 23.73
CA GLU A 181 -9.67 1.10 24.36
C GLU A 181 -9.20 2.52 24.01
N GLN A 182 -7.88 2.72 23.99
CA GLN A 182 -7.26 4.01 23.58
C GLN A 182 -7.58 4.33 22.12
N LEU A 183 -7.46 3.33 21.24
CA LEU A 183 -7.76 3.48 19.82
C LEU A 183 -9.26 3.73 19.57
N ALA A 184 -10.12 3.08 20.34
CA ALA A 184 -11.56 3.32 20.27
C ALA A 184 -11.93 4.73 20.72
N THR A 185 -11.33 5.21 21.84
CA THR A 185 -11.51 6.56 22.36
C THR A 185 -11.02 7.62 21.37
N LEU A 186 -9.86 7.38 20.74
CA LEU A 186 -9.28 8.29 19.74
C LEU A 186 -10.29 8.63 18.63
N VAL A 187 -11.06 7.64 18.18
CA VAL A 187 -12.01 7.81 17.07
C VAL A 187 -13.46 8.00 17.53
N GLY A 188 -13.69 8.19 18.83
CA GLY A 188 -15.03 8.42 19.38
C GLY A 188 -15.99 7.23 19.16
N ARG A 189 -15.50 5.99 19.25
CA ARG A 189 -16.27 4.75 19.03
C ARG A 189 -16.12 3.78 20.19
N SER A 190 -17.07 2.82 20.30
CA SER A 190 -16.87 1.69 21.20
C SER A 190 -15.78 0.76 20.67
N VAL A 191 -15.17 -0.04 21.55
CA VAL A 191 -14.13 -1.03 21.19
C VAL A 191 -14.61 -1.96 20.07
N SER A 192 -15.82 -2.46 20.17
CA SER A 192 -16.41 -3.34 19.14
C SER A 192 -16.60 -2.64 17.79
N GLN A 193 -17.02 -1.38 17.80
CA GLN A 193 -17.15 -0.59 16.57
C GLN A 193 -15.78 -0.28 15.95
N ALA A 194 -14.78 0.10 16.76
CA ALA A 194 -13.43 0.38 16.32
C ALA A 194 -12.80 -0.87 15.68
N GLN A 195 -12.92 -2.03 16.31
CA GLN A 195 -12.44 -3.30 15.74
C GLN A 195 -13.12 -3.64 14.42
N ARG A 196 -14.45 -3.48 14.34
CA ARG A 196 -15.21 -3.74 13.10
C ARG A 196 -14.78 -2.80 11.97
N LEU A 197 -14.66 -1.50 12.25
CA LEU A 197 -14.23 -0.50 11.26
C LEU A 197 -12.81 -0.77 10.77
N PHE A 198 -11.90 -1.11 11.68
CA PHE A 198 -10.53 -1.42 11.33
C PHE A 198 -10.42 -2.70 10.50
N THR A 199 -11.12 -3.77 10.91
CA THR A 199 -11.13 -5.04 10.18
C THR A 199 -11.78 -4.89 8.81
N ALA A 200 -12.83 -4.09 8.67
CA ALA A 200 -13.46 -3.81 7.38
C ALA A 200 -12.53 -3.04 6.42
N ALA A 201 -11.67 -2.15 6.97
CA ALA A 201 -10.76 -1.34 6.16
C ALA A 201 -9.46 -2.05 5.79
N TYR A 202 -8.94 -2.89 6.71
CA TYR A 202 -7.59 -3.48 6.56
C TYR A 202 -7.59 -5.01 6.51
N HIS A 203 -8.73 -5.66 6.59
CA HIS A 203 -8.90 -7.12 6.57
C HIS A 203 -8.11 -7.90 7.64
N VAL A 204 -7.63 -7.17 8.65
CA VAL A 204 -6.94 -7.72 9.83
C VAL A 204 -7.50 -7.09 11.11
N SER A 205 -7.49 -7.82 12.23
CA SER A 205 -7.90 -7.24 13.50
C SER A 205 -6.88 -6.19 14.00
N LEU A 206 -7.34 -5.22 14.80
CA LEU A 206 -6.49 -4.22 15.45
C LEU A 206 -5.30 -4.86 16.18
N TYR A 207 -5.57 -5.87 17.02
CA TYR A 207 -4.54 -6.60 17.75
C TYR A 207 -3.49 -7.23 16.83
N ARG A 208 -3.94 -7.90 15.77
CA ARG A 208 -3.04 -8.54 14.81
C ARG A 208 -2.18 -7.50 14.08
N TYR A 209 -2.76 -6.37 13.67
CA TYR A 209 -2.01 -5.29 13.01
C TYR A 209 -0.89 -4.74 13.91
N VAL A 210 -1.22 -4.38 15.16
CA VAL A 210 -0.22 -3.91 16.15
C VAL A 210 0.88 -4.94 16.34
N LEU A 211 0.49 -6.20 16.49
CA LEU A 211 1.44 -7.28 16.72
C LEU A 211 2.38 -7.49 15.53
N ASP A 212 1.84 -7.57 14.32
CA ASP A 212 2.63 -7.79 13.11
C ASP A 212 3.58 -6.59 12.87
N ALA A 213 3.14 -5.35 13.14
CA ALA A 213 3.98 -4.15 13.07
C ALA A 213 5.11 -4.15 14.11
N LYS A 214 4.83 -4.53 15.37
CA LYS A 214 5.86 -4.68 16.41
C LYS A 214 6.89 -5.75 16.04
N LEU A 215 6.46 -6.89 15.52
CA LEU A 215 7.36 -7.96 15.11
C LEU A 215 8.21 -7.57 13.91
N ALA A 216 7.66 -6.83 12.94
CA ALA A 216 8.43 -6.29 11.82
C ALA A 216 9.54 -5.34 12.29
N LEU A 217 9.25 -4.48 13.28
CA LEU A 217 10.24 -3.62 13.90
C LEU A 217 11.26 -4.42 14.71
N ALA A 218 10.82 -5.46 15.44
CA ALA A 218 11.71 -6.36 16.17
C ALA A 218 12.74 -7.04 15.24
N CYS A 219 12.31 -7.53 14.08
CA CYS A 219 13.20 -8.13 13.08
C CYS A 219 14.28 -7.16 12.63
N ARG A 220 13.93 -5.88 12.42
CA ARG A 220 14.92 -4.84 12.06
C ARG A 220 15.90 -4.56 13.20
N LEU A 221 15.38 -4.35 14.41
CA LEU A 221 16.23 -4.06 15.59
C LEU A 221 17.21 -5.20 15.88
N LEU A 222 16.74 -6.46 15.79
CA LEU A 222 17.57 -7.63 16.00
C LEU A 222 18.70 -7.76 14.95
N ARG A 223 18.45 -7.32 13.73
CA ARG A 223 19.39 -7.42 12.61
C ARG A 223 20.34 -6.24 12.50
N GLU A 224 19.86 -5.04 12.79
CA GLU A 224 20.53 -3.78 12.47
C GLU A 224 21.20 -3.14 13.70
N THR A 225 20.94 -3.69 14.89
CA THR A 225 21.46 -3.13 16.16
C THR A 225 22.05 -4.19 17.06
N GLY A 226 22.94 -3.78 17.98
CA GLY A 226 23.48 -4.63 19.05
C GLY A 226 22.52 -4.80 20.26
N MET A 227 21.26 -4.36 20.18
CA MET A 227 20.31 -4.50 21.29
C MET A 227 20.08 -5.97 21.64
N THR A 228 20.16 -6.31 22.92
CA THR A 228 19.80 -7.66 23.41
C THR A 228 18.31 -7.96 23.13
N VAL A 229 17.93 -9.23 23.15
CA VAL A 229 16.53 -9.65 22.98
C VAL A 229 15.63 -8.97 24.04
N ARG A 230 16.14 -8.87 25.27
CA ARG A 230 15.47 -8.19 26.39
C ARG A 230 15.24 -6.70 26.11
N GLU A 231 16.27 -6.01 25.59
CA GLU A 231 16.15 -4.60 25.25
C GLU A 231 15.19 -4.37 24.08
N VAL A 232 15.17 -5.24 23.06
CA VAL A 232 14.22 -5.17 21.97
C VAL A 232 12.79 -5.40 22.49
N ALA A 233 12.57 -6.38 23.34
CA ALA A 233 11.27 -6.63 23.96
C ALA A 233 10.79 -5.40 24.76
N ALA A 234 11.65 -4.84 25.61
CA ALA A 234 11.35 -3.65 26.41
C ALA A 234 11.08 -2.42 25.53
N TYR A 235 11.90 -2.18 24.50
CA TYR A 235 11.72 -1.08 23.54
C TYR A 235 10.37 -1.12 22.83
N LEU A 236 9.89 -2.33 22.53
CA LEU A 236 8.58 -2.56 21.91
C LEU A 236 7.43 -2.69 22.92
N SER A 237 7.68 -2.35 24.20
CA SER A 237 6.70 -2.41 25.28
C SER A 237 6.07 -3.81 25.46
N PHE A 238 6.86 -4.86 25.32
CA PHE A 238 6.49 -6.17 25.84
C PHE A 238 6.89 -6.25 27.32
N GLU A 239 5.94 -6.64 28.16
CA GLU A 239 6.15 -6.71 29.62
C GLU A 239 7.13 -7.84 30.01
N ASP A 240 7.19 -8.90 29.18
CA ASP A 240 7.99 -10.08 29.43
C ASP A 240 8.77 -10.50 28.18
N GLU A 241 10.09 -10.68 28.34
CA GLU A 241 11.01 -11.16 27.30
C GLU A 241 10.68 -12.58 26.84
N PHE A 242 10.25 -13.45 27.74
CA PHE A 242 9.93 -14.85 27.39
C PHE A 242 8.64 -14.90 26.57
N TYR A 243 7.64 -14.10 26.94
CA TYR A 243 6.43 -13.94 26.15
C TYR A 243 6.74 -13.43 24.74
N PHE A 244 7.56 -12.37 24.64
CA PHE A 244 8.02 -11.84 23.37
C PHE A 244 8.73 -12.90 22.53
N SER A 245 9.69 -13.62 23.11
CA SER A 245 10.46 -14.67 22.40
C SER A 245 9.60 -15.81 21.92
N GLY A 246 8.63 -16.26 22.73
CA GLY A 246 7.66 -17.28 22.35
C GLY A 246 6.73 -16.82 21.21
N LEU A 247 6.29 -15.57 21.28
CA LEU A 247 5.45 -14.95 20.25
C LEU A 247 6.22 -14.77 18.92
N PHE A 248 7.43 -14.24 19.00
CA PHE A 248 8.33 -14.08 17.85
C PHE A 248 8.57 -15.42 17.15
N ARG A 249 8.98 -16.46 17.92
CA ARG A 249 9.19 -17.80 17.37
C ARG A 249 7.94 -18.37 16.69
N ARG A 250 6.76 -18.17 17.28
CA ARG A 250 5.48 -18.67 16.74
C ARG A 250 5.13 -17.99 15.40
N LYS A 251 5.51 -16.72 15.24
CA LYS A 251 5.17 -15.91 14.06
C LYS A 251 6.24 -15.95 12.97
N ILE A 252 7.51 -15.91 13.35
CA ILE A 252 8.66 -15.85 12.44
C ILE A 252 9.23 -17.26 12.16
N GLY A 253 8.92 -18.24 13.02
CA GLY A 253 9.38 -19.62 12.86
C GLY A 253 10.63 -19.96 13.66
N ILE A 254 11.46 -19.00 14.02
CA ILE A 254 12.71 -19.18 14.78
C ILE A 254 12.79 -18.20 15.96
N SER A 255 13.63 -18.49 16.97
CA SER A 255 13.79 -17.60 18.12
C SER A 255 14.47 -16.28 17.73
N PRO A 256 14.26 -15.17 18.49
CA PRO A 256 14.93 -13.89 18.24
C PRO A 256 16.46 -14.00 18.18
N SER A 257 17.09 -14.77 19.08
CA SER A 257 18.53 -14.98 19.09
C SER A 257 19.00 -15.69 17.81
N ARG A 258 18.32 -16.76 17.41
CA ARG A 258 18.66 -17.49 16.19
C ARG A 258 18.41 -16.65 14.91
N TYR A 259 17.39 -15.77 14.94
CA TYR A 259 17.14 -14.83 13.84
C TYR A 259 18.31 -13.86 13.65
N ARG A 260 18.91 -13.35 14.72
CA ARG A 260 20.12 -12.53 14.70
C ARG A 260 21.32 -13.29 14.14
N GLU A 261 21.59 -14.49 14.67
CA GLU A 261 22.75 -15.30 14.24
C GLU A 261 22.72 -15.62 12.75
N GLN A 262 21.55 -15.91 12.18
CA GLN A 262 21.41 -16.17 10.74
C GLN A 262 21.68 -14.92 9.87
N THR A 263 21.60 -13.72 10.44
CA THR A 263 21.84 -12.48 9.72
C THR A 263 23.29 -12.02 9.85
N GLU A 264 23.99 -12.46 10.90
CA GLU A 264 25.42 -12.16 11.14
C GLU A 264 26.38 -13.07 10.38
N GLN A 265 25.89 -14.14 9.74
CA GLN A 265 26.68 -14.97 8.82
C GLN A 265 26.35 -14.59 7.36
N PRO A 266 27.12 -13.66 6.73
CA PRO A 266 27.15 -13.63 5.28
C PRO A 266 27.79 -14.94 4.82
N GLU A 267 27.07 -15.72 3.98
CA GLU A 267 27.70 -16.77 3.21
C GLU A 267 28.81 -16.11 2.37
N LEU A 268 30.07 -16.31 2.79
CA LEU A 268 31.22 -16.05 1.93
C LEU A 268 31.13 -17.11 0.83
N PRO A 269 31.01 -16.73 -0.45
CA PRO A 269 31.11 -17.69 -1.54
C PRO A 269 32.53 -18.25 -1.54
N GLU A 270 32.65 -19.59 -1.56
CA GLU A 270 33.91 -20.33 -1.85
C GLU A 270 34.40 -20.03 -3.27
#